data_c61f941c241fac1cfa02f64e8bac53c4
#
_entry.id   c61f941c241fac1cfa02f64e8bac53c4
#
_cell.length_a   1.000
_cell.length_b   1.000
_cell.length_c   1.000
_cell.angle_alpha   90.00
_cell.angle_beta   90.00
_cell.angle_gamma   90.00
#
_symmetry.space_group_name_H-M   'P 1'
#
loop_
_entity.id
_entity.type
_entity.pdbx_description
1 polymer ?
#
loop_
_entity_poly.entity_id
_entity_poly.type
_entity_poly.pdbx_seq_one_letter_code
_entity_poly.pdbx_strand_id
1 'polypeptide(L)'
;MTSSLNNKSKILFQIQKLRKLAQPFFLPIDQCTGFQFIWLLFSLLFCVGGIVLVSLTGLINVFENVQPQLLEKYFGGVVNTINSIWSGKWGVLFSGLFLVGSASFFSLRIQLKNRKWLHWLFLGIIVIMLLAVNGINAGIGFIARDLTNALVEKQQDGFYRILGIYACCFVVAVPIRVSQIFFTFKLGLIWREWLSKSLVKDYMTNKAYYQINPNDED
;
A
#
# COMPACT_ATOMS: atom_id res chain seq x y z
N MET A 1 -35.82 -7.62 -0.67
CA MET A 1 -34.72 -8.49 -1.15
C MET A 1 -34.16 -8.05 -2.50
N THR A 2 -34.89 -7.32 -3.33
CA THR A 2 -34.48 -6.83 -4.67
C THR A 2 -33.49 -5.68 -4.69
N SER A 3 -33.42 -4.81 -3.64
CA SER A 3 -32.52 -3.66 -3.58
C SER A 3 -31.04 -4.05 -3.38
N SER A 4 -30.77 -5.14 -2.66
CA SER A 4 -29.39 -5.60 -2.41
C SER A 4 -28.75 -6.25 -3.64
N LEU A 5 -29.54 -6.91 -4.48
CA LEU A 5 -29.09 -7.52 -5.74
C LEU A 5 -28.74 -6.45 -6.78
N ASN A 6 -29.51 -5.36 -6.85
CA ASN A 6 -29.24 -4.24 -7.75
C ASN A 6 -27.94 -3.48 -7.33
N ASN A 7 -27.65 -3.38 -6.04
CA ASN A 7 -26.42 -2.75 -5.57
C ASN A 7 -25.17 -3.60 -5.86
N LYS A 8 -25.24 -4.92 -5.74
CA LYS A 8 -24.16 -5.84 -6.11
C LYS A 8 -23.84 -5.78 -7.61
N SER A 9 -24.87 -5.76 -8.47
CA SER A 9 -24.65 -5.66 -9.91
C SER A 9 -24.03 -4.34 -10.34
N LYS A 10 -24.42 -3.22 -9.73
CA LYS A 10 -23.78 -1.91 -9.95
C LYS A 10 -22.32 -1.89 -9.52
N ILE A 11 -21.99 -2.46 -8.37
CA ILE A 11 -20.61 -2.54 -7.88
C ILE A 11 -19.76 -3.40 -8.81
N LEU A 12 -20.25 -4.56 -9.23
CA LEU A 12 -19.56 -5.44 -10.17
C LEU A 12 -19.31 -4.76 -11.53
N PHE A 13 -20.31 -4.03 -12.04
CA PHE A 13 -20.17 -3.26 -13.28
C PHE A 13 -19.12 -2.14 -13.15
N GLN A 14 -19.10 -1.43 -12.03
CA GLN A 14 -18.08 -0.40 -11.76
C GLN A 14 -16.68 -0.99 -11.65
N ILE A 15 -16.52 -2.14 -10.98
CA ILE A 15 -15.23 -2.84 -10.85
C ILE A 15 -14.75 -3.32 -12.24
N GLN A 16 -15.62 -3.84 -13.07
CA GLN A 16 -15.27 -4.26 -14.44
C GLN A 16 -14.85 -3.07 -15.30
N LYS A 17 -15.53 -1.93 -15.18
CA LYS A 17 -15.17 -0.68 -15.89
C LYS A 17 -13.82 -0.14 -15.42
N LEU A 18 -13.58 -0.09 -14.10
CA LEU A 18 -12.28 0.29 -13.50
C LEU A 18 -11.17 -0.65 -13.97
N ARG A 19 -11.41 -1.95 -14.00
CA ARG A 19 -10.43 -2.93 -14.48
C ARG A 19 -10.06 -2.69 -15.94
N LYS A 20 -11.04 -2.47 -16.81
CA LYS A 20 -10.80 -2.19 -18.24
C LYS A 20 -9.99 -0.91 -18.45
N LEU A 21 -10.19 0.12 -17.61
CA LEU A 21 -9.42 1.36 -17.66
C LEU A 21 -8.02 1.23 -17.06
N ALA A 22 -7.85 0.46 -15.98
CA ALA A 22 -6.59 0.31 -15.29
C ALA A 22 -5.65 -0.69 -15.97
N GLN A 23 -6.20 -1.76 -16.54
CA GLN A 23 -5.44 -2.85 -17.14
C GLN A 23 -4.41 -2.39 -18.19
N PRO A 24 -4.74 -1.52 -19.18
CA PRO A 24 -3.77 -1.11 -20.19
C PRO A 24 -2.64 -0.23 -19.66
N PHE A 25 -2.83 0.44 -18.53
CA PHE A 25 -1.79 1.25 -17.87
C PHE A 25 -0.70 0.38 -17.26
N PHE A 26 -1.09 -0.68 -16.55
CA PHE A 26 -0.16 -1.57 -15.85
C PHE A 26 0.38 -2.70 -16.71
N LEU A 27 -0.34 -3.10 -17.76
CA LEU A 27 -0.04 -4.27 -18.58
C LEU A 27 0.00 -3.93 -20.08
N PRO A 28 0.85 -4.58 -20.90
CA PRO A 28 0.80 -4.47 -22.35
C PRO A 28 -0.52 -5.05 -22.88
N ILE A 29 -1.13 -4.36 -23.84
CA ILE A 29 -2.48 -4.64 -24.36
C ILE A 29 -2.60 -6.05 -24.99
N ASP A 30 -1.49 -6.63 -25.48
CA ASP A 30 -1.53 -7.79 -26.37
C ASP A 30 -1.52 -9.16 -25.66
N GLN A 31 -1.34 -9.25 -24.35
CA GLN A 31 -1.06 -10.54 -23.71
C GLN A 31 -1.80 -10.85 -22.40
N CYS A 32 -2.69 -10.00 -21.89
CA CYS A 32 -3.16 -10.20 -20.54
C CYS A 32 -4.63 -10.53 -20.39
N THR A 33 -4.88 -11.77 -19.97
CA THR A 33 -6.12 -12.17 -19.32
C THR A 33 -6.26 -11.42 -17.99
N GLY A 34 -7.49 -11.02 -17.62
CA GLY A 34 -7.74 -10.32 -16.35
C GLY A 34 -7.28 -11.08 -15.11
N PHE A 35 -7.05 -12.39 -15.24
CA PHE A 35 -6.47 -13.25 -14.20
C PHE A 35 -5.01 -12.89 -13.92
N GLN A 36 -4.19 -12.62 -14.94
CA GLN A 36 -2.78 -12.25 -14.77
C GLN A 36 -2.60 -10.90 -14.05
N PHE A 37 -3.52 -9.96 -14.28
CA PHE A 37 -3.50 -8.68 -13.55
C PHE A 37 -3.75 -8.88 -12.05
N ILE A 38 -4.79 -9.65 -11.70
CA ILE A 38 -5.11 -9.97 -10.31
C ILE A 38 -3.95 -10.74 -9.67
N TRP A 39 -3.37 -11.71 -10.37
CA TRP A 39 -2.24 -12.49 -9.90
C TRP A 39 -1.00 -11.62 -9.62
N LEU A 40 -0.69 -10.67 -10.51
CA LEU A 40 0.40 -9.69 -10.31
C LEU A 40 0.15 -8.81 -9.09
N LEU A 41 -1.09 -8.38 -8.88
CA LEU A 41 -1.45 -7.54 -7.74
C LEU A 41 -1.31 -8.30 -6.41
N PHE A 42 -1.76 -9.55 -6.35
CA PHE A 42 -1.55 -10.41 -5.19
C PHE A 42 -0.07 -10.70 -4.95
N SER A 43 0.68 -11.02 -6.00
CA SER A 43 2.12 -11.26 -5.94
C SER A 43 2.89 -10.02 -5.41
N LEU A 44 2.51 -8.81 -5.83
CA LEU A 44 3.07 -7.57 -5.31
C LEU A 44 2.74 -7.38 -3.83
N LEU A 45 1.48 -7.63 -3.42
CA LEU A 45 1.07 -7.52 -2.01
C LEU A 45 1.85 -8.49 -1.11
N PHE A 46 2.05 -9.74 -1.56
CA PHE A 46 2.86 -10.71 -0.82
C PHE A 46 4.33 -10.30 -0.74
N CYS A 47 4.90 -9.79 -1.83
CA CYS A 47 6.27 -9.28 -1.85
C CYS A 47 6.45 -8.11 -0.88
N VAL A 48 5.54 -7.13 -0.92
CA VAL A 48 5.55 -5.98 0.00
C VAL A 48 5.33 -6.43 1.45
N GLY A 49 4.38 -7.31 1.70
CA GLY A 49 4.11 -7.85 3.04
C GLY A 49 5.34 -8.54 3.64
N GLY A 50 6.05 -9.34 2.85
CA GLY A 50 7.29 -9.98 3.28
C GLY A 50 8.42 -8.99 3.57
N ILE A 51 8.61 -7.96 2.72
CA ILE A 51 9.60 -6.90 2.95
C ILE A 51 9.29 -6.18 4.27
N VAL A 52 8.03 -5.86 4.53
CA VAL A 52 7.60 -5.19 5.77
C VAL A 52 7.84 -6.09 6.98
N LEU A 53 7.51 -7.38 6.91
CA LEU A 53 7.77 -8.31 8.01
C LEU A 53 9.26 -8.45 8.33
N VAL A 54 10.11 -8.61 7.32
CA VAL A 54 11.57 -8.70 7.50
C VAL A 54 12.12 -7.39 8.06
N SER A 55 11.66 -6.24 7.58
CA SER A 55 12.08 -4.93 8.08
C SER A 55 11.67 -4.71 9.53
N LEU A 56 10.43 -5.11 9.91
CA LEU A 56 9.95 -5.03 11.29
C LEU A 56 10.75 -5.94 12.22
N THR A 57 11.04 -7.18 11.79
CA THR A 57 11.88 -8.10 12.57
C THR A 57 13.28 -7.53 12.79
N GLY A 58 13.89 -6.95 11.75
CA GLY A 58 15.18 -6.28 11.85
C GLY A 58 15.16 -5.09 12.80
N LEU A 59 14.12 -4.24 12.73
CA LEU A 59 13.93 -3.11 13.65
C LEU A 59 13.76 -3.58 15.10
N ILE A 60 12.94 -4.61 15.35
CA ILE A 60 12.73 -5.18 16.68
C ILE A 60 14.06 -5.64 17.26
N ASN A 61 14.86 -6.40 16.51
CA ASN A 61 16.17 -6.88 16.98
C ASN A 61 17.12 -5.73 17.32
N VAL A 62 17.12 -4.65 16.55
CA VAL A 62 17.93 -3.46 16.84
C VAL A 62 17.43 -2.75 18.10
N PHE A 63 16.11 -2.53 18.23
CA PHE A 63 15.54 -1.87 19.39
C PHE A 63 15.65 -2.70 20.68
N GLU A 64 15.57 -4.01 20.59
CA GLU A 64 15.76 -4.93 21.73
C GLU A 64 17.16 -4.78 22.32
N ASN A 65 18.18 -4.57 21.47
CA ASN A 65 19.55 -4.31 21.91
C ASN A 65 19.77 -2.91 22.50
N VAL A 66 18.98 -1.90 22.10
CA VAL A 66 19.18 -0.50 22.52
C VAL A 66 18.29 -0.13 23.71
N GLN A 67 17.01 -0.44 23.67
CA GLN A 67 16.03 -0.07 24.72
C GLN A 67 14.89 -1.09 24.84
N PRO A 68 15.11 -2.24 25.49
CA PRO A 68 14.12 -3.31 25.58
C PRO A 68 12.83 -2.88 26.30
N GLN A 69 12.93 -2.03 27.34
CA GLN A 69 11.80 -1.60 28.16
C GLN A 69 10.76 -0.76 27.37
N LEU A 70 11.22 0.08 26.43
CA LEU A 70 10.33 0.89 25.60
C LEU A 70 9.63 0.01 24.53
N LEU A 71 10.38 -0.93 23.98
CA LEU A 71 9.84 -1.85 22.97
C LEU A 71 8.71 -2.70 23.56
N GLU A 72 8.93 -3.31 24.74
CA GLU A 72 7.94 -4.16 25.39
C GLU A 72 6.69 -3.36 25.81
N LYS A 73 6.87 -2.15 26.34
CA LYS A 73 5.77 -1.31 26.81
C LYS A 73 4.85 -0.82 25.67
N TYR A 74 5.40 -0.36 24.55
CA TYR A 74 4.63 0.28 23.47
C TYR A 74 4.35 -0.63 22.29
N PHE A 75 5.23 -1.60 22.04
CA PHE A 75 5.17 -2.48 20.88
C PHE A 75 5.11 -3.97 21.26
N GLY A 76 4.94 -4.31 22.53
CA GLY A 76 4.91 -5.71 23.01
C GLY A 76 3.89 -6.55 22.26
N GLY A 77 2.73 -6.01 21.92
CA GLY A 77 1.73 -6.71 21.11
C GLY A 77 2.22 -7.03 19.68
N VAL A 78 2.95 -6.12 19.07
CA VAL A 78 3.55 -6.30 17.73
C VAL A 78 4.67 -7.33 17.82
N VAL A 79 5.55 -7.20 18.81
CA VAL A 79 6.65 -8.15 19.06
C VAL A 79 6.13 -9.57 19.26
N ASN A 80 5.13 -9.74 20.13
CA ASN A 80 4.49 -11.04 20.38
C ASN A 80 3.84 -11.62 19.13
N THR A 81 3.18 -10.78 18.32
CA THR A 81 2.57 -11.20 17.06
C THR A 81 3.63 -11.68 16.07
N ILE A 82 4.70 -10.93 15.90
CA ILE A 82 5.80 -11.27 14.99
C ILE A 82 6.51 -12.54 15.46
N ASN A 83 6.79 -12.66 16.76
CA ASN A 83 7.39 -13.87 17.32
C ASN A 83 6.47 -15.08 17.16
N SER A 84 5.15 -14.93 17.33
CA SER A 84 4.17 -15.98 17.08
C SER A 84 4.12 -16.40 15.62
N ILE A 85 4.27 -15.47 14.69
CA ILE A 85 4.35 -15.75 13.26
C ILE A 85 5.62 -16.58 12.97
N TRP A 86 6.77 -16.21 13.53
CA TRP A 86 8.04 -16.89 13.25
C TRP A 86 8.21 -18.23 13.98
N SER A 87 7.70 -18.35 15.20
CA SER A 87 7.86 -19.56 16.04
C SER A 87 6.87 -20.68 15.71
N GLY A 88 5.79 -20.40 14.98
CA GLY A 88 4.73 -21.36 14.69
C GLY A 88 4.80 -21.99 13.30
N LYS A 89 3.92 -22.97 13.04
CA LYS A 89 3.70 -23.53 11.68
C LYS A 89 3.35 -22.45 10.66
N TRP A 90 2.82 -21.33 11.10
CA TRP A 90 2.51 -20.16 10.30
C TRP A 90 3.74 -19.46 9.73
N GLY A 91 4.88 -19.48 10.42
CA GLY A 91 6.13 -18.90 9.93
C GLY A 91 6.63 -19.56 8.64
N VAL A 92 6.53 -20.89 8.58
CA VAL A 92 6.90 -21.65 7.37
C VAL A 92 5.93 -21.36 6.23
N LEU A 93 4.63 -21.23 6.52
CA LEU A 93 3.62 -20.88 5.50
C LEU A 93 3.82 -19.47 4.99
N PHE A 94 4.06 -18.47 5.86
CA PHE A 94 4.30 -17.08 5.45
C PHE A 94 5.60 -16.93 4.68
N SER A 95 6.69 -17.58 5.11
CA SER A 95 7.95 -17.56 4.37
C SER A 95 7.82 -18.25 3.01
N GLY A 96 7.11 -19.35 2.91
CA GLY A 96 6.81 -20.04 1.66
C GLY A 96 5.97 -19.16 0.71
N LEU A 97 4.89 -18.56 1.20
CA LEU A 97 4.07 -17.62 0.43
C LEU A 97 4.86 -16.38 -0.04
N PHE A 98 5.75 -15.88 0.81
CA PHE A 98 6.62 -14.76 0.45
C PHE A 98 7.60 -15.15 -0.67
N LEU A 99 8.24 -16.30 -0.58
CA LEU A 99 9.16 -16.80 -1.62
C LEU A 99 8.42 -17.05 -2.93
N VAL A 100 7.27 -17.70 -2.90
CA VAL A 100 6.43 -17.93 -4.08
C VAL A 100 5.92 -16.61 -4.67
N GLY A 101 5.47 -15.67 -3.85
CA GLY A 101 5.02 -14.35 -4.27
C GLY A 101 6.13 -13.55 -4.93
N SER A 102 7.31 -13.49 -4.32
CA SER A 102 8.47 -12.78 -4.88
C SER A 102 8.99 -13.43 -6.15
N ALA A 103 9.10 -14.75 -6.20
CA ALA A 103 9.52 -15.50 -7.40
C ALA A 103 8.52 -15.29 -8.55
N SER A 104 7.21 -15.34 -8.27
CA SER A 104 6.15 -15.05 -9.26
C SER A 104 6.25 -13.63 -9.79
N PHE A 105 6.47 -12.65 -8.90
CA PHE A 105 6.61 -11.25 -9.30
C PHE A 105 7.85 -11.02 -10.17
N PHE A 106 8.98 -11.62 -9.82
CA PHE A 106 10.21 -11.55 -10.61
C PHE A 106 10.08 -12.27 -11.96
N SER A 107 9.44 -13.44 -12.01
CA SER A 107 9.22 -14.19 -13.26
C SER A 107 8.32 -13.40 -14.23
N LEU A 108 7.24 -12.81 -13.72
CA LEU A 108 6.34 -11.98 -14.52
C LEU A 108 6.96 -10.63 -14.92
N ARG A 109 7.96 -10.13 -14.17
CA ARG A 109 8.73 -8.95 -14.54
C ARG A 109 9.42 -9.10 -15.88
N ILE A 110 9.94 -10.28 -16.21
CA ILE A 110 10.64 -10.56 -17.46
C ILE A 110 9.69 -10.40 -18.65
N GLN A 111 8.40 -10.69 -18.46
CA GLN A 111 7.36 -10.52 -19.48
C GLN A 111 6.86 -9.06 -19.58
N LEU A 112 7.04 -8.24 -18.55
CA LEU A 112 6.68 -6.83 -18.54
C LEU A 112 7.80 -6.00 -19.17
N LYS A 113 7.68 -5.72 -20.47
CA LYS A 113 8.65 -4.93 -21.26
C LYS A 113 8.97 -3.58 -20.60
N ASN A 114 10.19 -3.38 -20.26
CA ASN A 114 10.99 -2.29 -19.64
C ASN A 114 10.35 -0.99 -19.09
N ARG A 115 9.27 -0.46 -19.64
CA ARG A 115 8.67 0.82 -19.15
C ARG A 115 7.55 0.65 -18.11
N LYS A 116 6.83 -0.46 -18.14
CA LYS A 116 5.65 -0.66 -17.26
C LYS A 116 6.01 -1.14 -15.85
N TRP A 117 7.22 -1.65 -15.66
CA TRP A 117 7.78 -1.99 -14.36
C TRP A 117 7.78 -0.82 -13.36
N LEU A 118 8.06 0.40 -13.83
CA LEU A 118 8.13 1.58 -12.99
C LEU A 118 6.80 1.87 -12.28
N HIS A 119 5.66 1.65 -12.95
CA HIS A 119 4.33 1.84 -12.37
C HIS A 119 4.07 0.86 -11.21
N TRP A 120 4.50 -0.41 -11.36
CA TRP A 120 4.42 -1.42 -10.31
C TRP A 120 5.32 -1.09 -9.12
N LEU A 121 6.51 -0.55 -9.38
CA LEU A 121 7.43 -0.12 -8.35
C LEU A 121 6.84 1.05 -7.53
N PHE A 122 6.28 2.06 -8.20
CA PHE A 122 5.59 3.16 -7.51
C PHE A 122 4.41 2.65 -6.67
N LEU A 123 3.63 1.73 -7.19
CA LEU A 123 2.53 1.13 -6.45
C LEU A 123 3.03 0.40 -5.20
N GLY A 124 4.10 -0.40 -5.33
CA GLY A 124 4.73 -1.09 -4.20
C GLY A 124 5.22 -0.11 -3.12
N ILE A 125 5.91 0.95 -3.51
CA ILE A 125 6.38 2.00 -2.59
C ILE A 125 5.20 2.65 -1.86
N ILE A 126 4.12 2.98 -2.56
CA ILE A 126 2.92 3.57 -1.95
C ILE A 126 2.30 2.62 -0.91
N VAL A 127 2.22 1.33 -1.20
CA VAL A 127 1.68 0.34 -0.25
C VAL A 127 2.57 0.22 0.99
N ILE A 128 3.91 0.19 0.82
CA ILE A 128 4.85 0.18 1.95
C ILE A 128 4.68 1.43 2.81
N MET A 129 4.63 2.61 2.19
CA MET A 129 4.45 3.88 2.90
C MET A 129 3.09 3.94 3.62
N LEU A 130 2.03 3.40 3.01
CA LEU A 130 0.71 3.32 3.64
C LEU A 130 0.74 2.45 4.90
N LEU A 131 1.39 1.29 4.84
CA LEU A 131 1.55 0.41 6.00
C LEU A 131 2.40 1.07 7.09
N ALA A 132 3.49 1.74 6.72
CA ALA A 132 4.34 2.48 7.66
C ALA A 132 3.55 3.59 8.37
N VAL A 133 2.78 4.39 7.63
CA VAL A 133 1.94 5.46 8.22
C VAL A 133 0.91 4.89 9.19
N ASN A 134 0.24 3.79 8.83
CA ASN A 134 -0.74 3.16 9.71
C ASN A 134 -0.09 2.59 10.98
N GLY A 135 1.09 1.98 10.87
CA GLY A 135 1.87 1.50 12.02
C GLY A 135 2.28 2.64 12.96
N ILE A 136 2.79 3.74 12.40
CA ILE A 136 3.17 4.93 13.18
C ILE A 136 1.95 5.55 13.86
N ASN A 137 0.81 5.67 13.18
CA ASN A 137 -0.41 6.21 13.77
C ASN A 137 -0.90 5.36 14.95
N ALA A 138 -0.82 4.03 14.85
CA ALA A 138 -1.14 3.14 15.96
C ALA A 138 -0.18 3.36 17.14
N GLY A 139 1.13 3.45 16.90
CA GLY A 139 2.14 3.73 17.93
C GLY A 139 1.91 5.08 18.62
N ILE A 140 1.65 6.14 17.85
CA ILE A 140 1.32 7.47 18.38
C ILE A 140 0.07 7.42 19.27
N GLY A 141 -0.95 6.62 18.91
CA GLY A 141 -2.15 6.44 19.71
C GLY A 141 -1.86 5.85 21.11
N PHE A 142 -0.97 4.86 21.20
CA PHE A 142 -0.55 4.31 22.50
C PHE A 142 0.23 5.32 23.35
N ILE A 143 1.15 6.07 22.74
CA ILE A 143 1.94 7.09 23.44
C ILE A 143 1.03 8.25 23.91
N ALA A 144 0.05 8.67 23.09
CA ALA A 144 -0.91 9.69 23.44
C ALA A 144 -1.78 9.30 24.65
N ARG A 145 -2.19 8.01 24.72
CA ARG A 145 -2.91 7.48 25.88
C ARG A 145 -2.06 7.56 27.14
N ASP A 146 -0.80 7.15 27.09
CA ASP A 146 0.09 7.20 28.25
C ASP A 146 0.39 8.65 28.68
N LEU A 147 0.49 9.57 27.71
CA LEU A 147 0.61 11.02 28.01
C LEU A 147 -0.59 11.55 28.77
N THR A 148 -1.81 11.16 28.36
CA THR A 148 -3.04 11.53 29.04
C THR A 148 -3.11 10.95 30.45
N ASN A 149 -2.72 9.68 30.63
CA ASN A 149 -2.67 9.04 31.94
C ASN A 149 -1.69 9.75 32.89
N ALA A 150 -0.47 10.06 32.42
CA ALA A 150 0.53 10.79 33.20
C ALA A 150 0.03 12.20 33.63
N LEU A 151 -0.78 12.84 32.79
CA LEU A 151 -1.41 14.12 33.11
C LEU A 151 -2.47 13.98 34.21
N VAL A 152 -3.31 12.95 34.14
CA VAL A 152 -4.34 12.66 35.12
C VAL A 152 -3.73 12.30 36.48
N GLU A 153 -2.65 11.51 36.47
CA GLU A 153 -1.92 11.10 37.67
C GLU A 153 -1.03 12.21 38.25
N LYS A 154 -0.95 13.39 37.62
CA LYS A 154 -0.12 14.54 38.01
C LYS A 154 1.36 14.21 38.16
N GLN A 155 1.87 13.21 37.42
CA GLN A 155 3.28 12.81 37.41
C GLN A 155 4.09 13.74 36.48
N GLN A 156 4.69 14.79 37.01
CA GLN A 156 5.41 15.79 36.21
C GLN A 156 6.58 15.16 35.40
N ASP A 157 7.44 14.39 36.06
CA ASP A 157 8.63 13.79 35.40
C ASP A 157 8.23 12.76 34.32
N GLY A 158 7.22 11.97 34.60
CA GLY A 158 6.65 11.01 33.63
C GLY A 158 6.08 11.73 32.41
N PHE A 159 5.36 12.81 32.61
CA PHE A 159 4.76 13.61 31.55
C PHE A 159 5.80 14.19 30.59
N TYR A 160 6.85 14.86 31.10
CA TYR A 160 7.89 15.45 30.24
C TYR A 160 8.67 14.40 29.46
N ARG A 161 8.93 13.23 30.03
CA ARG A 161 9.60 12.13 29.36
C ARG A 161 8.76 11.58 28.20
N ILE A 162 7.46 11.34 28.44
CA ILE A 162 6.53 10.84 27.41
C ILE A 162 6.29 11.90 26.33
N LEU A 163 6.22 13.19 26.70
CA LEU A 163 6.12 14.29 25.76
C LEU A 163 7.33 14.35 24.80
N GLY A 164 8.55 14.13 25.32
CA GLY A 164 9.74 14.04 24.49
C GLY A 164 9.68 12.90 23.48
N ILE A 165 9.26 11.71 23.91
CA ILE A 165 9.07 10.54 23.01
C ILE A 165 8.02 10.86 21.94
N TYR A 166 6.90 11.46 22.33
CA TYR A 166 5.83 11.87 21.44
C TYR A 166 6.33 12.84 20.36
N ALA A 167 7.09 13.87 20.77
CA ALA A 167 7.71 14.82 19.83
C ALA A 167 8.66 14.14 18.84
N CYS A 168 9.53 13.23 19.32
CA CYS A 168 10.42 12.45 18.46
C CYS A 168 9.65 11.60 17.43
N CYS A 169 8.54 10.98 17.83
CA CYS A 169 7.68 10.24 16.91
C CYS A 169 7.12 11.10 15.78
N PHE A 170 6.74 12.36 16.06
CA PHE A 170 6.29 13.29 15.02
C PHE A 170 7.39 13.68 14.04
N VAL A 171 8.61 13.87 14.50
CA VAL A 171 9.76 14.18 13.63
C VAL A 171 9.98 13.08 12.59
N VAL A 172 9.69 11.82 12.94
CA VAL A 172 9.78 10.69 12.01
C VAL A 172 8.49 10.53 11.18
N ALA A 173 7.33 10.73 11.79
CA ALA A 173 6.03 10.54 11.14
C ALA A 173 5.77 11.51 9.98
N VAL A 174 6.13 12.79 10.16
CA VAL A 174 5.87 13.85 9.18
C VAL A 174 6.57 13.59 7.85
N PRO A 175 7.89 13.32 7.77
CA PRO A 175 8.57 13.02 6.51
C PRO A 175 7.98 11.80 5.78
N ILE A 176 7.63 10.74 6.53
CA ILE A 176 7.03 9.54 5.96
C ILE A 176 5.67 9.86 5.36
N ARG A 177 4.85 10.64 6.05
CA ARG A 177 3.54 11.07 5.56
C ARG A 177 3.64 11.95 4.32
N VAL A 178 4.54 12.93 4.32
CA VAL A 178 4.78 13.80 3.16
C VAL A 178 5.27 12.99 1.97
N SER A 179 6.18 12.05 2.18
CA SER A 179 6.67 11.15 1.13
C SER A 179 5.54 10.30 0.53
N GLN A 180 4.67 9.74 1.37
CA GLN A 180 3.51 8.96 0.92
C GLN A 180 2.60 9.80 0.02
N ILE A 181 2.28 11.02 0.44
CA ILE A 181 1.44 11.95 -0.33
C ILE A 181 2.11 12.28 -1.66
N PHE A 182 3.40 12.59 -1.67
CA PHE A 182 4.17 12.89 -2.87
C PHE A 182 4.13 11.73 -3.89
N PHE A 183 4.41 10.50 -3.47
CA PHE A 183 4.37 9.34 -4.37
C PHE A 183 2.97 9.06 -4.90
N THR A 184 1.92 9.27 -4.08
CA THR A 184 0.53 9.11 -4.49
C THR A 184 0.15 10.14 -5.57
N PHE A 185 0.50 11.40 -5.38
CA PHE A 185 0.24 12.43 -6.39
C PHE A 185 1.04 12.20 -7.67
N LYS A 186 2.30 11.81 -7.55
CA LYS A 186 3.15 11.52 -8.70
C LYS A 186 2.59 10.36 -9.55
N LEU A 187 2.14 9.28 -8.92
CA LEU A 187 1.49 8.19 -9.63
C LEU A 187 0.19 8.66 -10.29
N GLY A 188 -0.60 9.48 -9.61
CA GLY A 188 -1.83 10.07 -10.17
C GLY A 188 -1.58 10.95 -11.39
N LEU A 189 -0.49 11.74 -11.40
CA LEU A 189 -0.09 12.55 -12.56
C LEU A 189 0.33 11.68 -13.75
N ILE A 190 1.15 10.66 -13.51
CA ILE A 190 1.58 9.71 -14.55
C ILE A 190 0.36 9.00 -15.16
N TRP A 191 -0.60 8.61 -14.32
CA TRP A 191 -1.87 8.02 -14.75
C TRP A 191 -2.66 8.97 -15.65
N ARG A 192 -2.86 10.23 -15.23
CA ARG A 192 -3.61 11.23 -15.99
C ARG A 192 -2.95 11.53 -17.33
N GLU A 193 -1.63 11.69 -17.35
CA GLU A 193 -0.87 11.92 -18.59
C GLU A 193 -1.03 10.74 -19.55
N TRP A 194 -0.89 9.50 -19.07
CA TRP A 194 -1.08 8.31 -19.88
C TRP A 194 -2.52 8.22 -20.42
N LEU A 195 -3.53 8.45 -19.57
CA LEU A 195 -4.94 8.38 -19.94
C LEU A 195 -5.27 9.42 -21.02
N SER A 196 -4.83 10.67 -20.83
CA SER A 196 -5.04 11.74 -21.83
C SER A 196 -4.41 11.39 -23.17
N LYS A 197 -3.16 10.90 -23.16
CA LYS A 197 -2.48 10.47 -24.40
C LYS A 197 -3.19 9.29 -25.07
N SER A 198 -3.69 8.34 -24.30
CA SER A 198 -4.43 7.18 -24.81
C SER A 198 -5.75 7.61 -25.45
N LEU A 199 -6.51 8.45 -24.76
CA LEU A 199 -7.80 8.95 -25.28
C LEU A 199 -7.62 9.79 -26.55
N VAL A 200 -6.65 10.70 -26.58
CA VAL A 200 -6.35 11.50 -27.78
C VAL A 200 -5.93 10.60 -28.94
N LYS A 201 -5.09 9.60 -28.67
CA LYS A 201 -4.69 8.63 -29.69
C LYS A 201 -5.89 7.87 -30.26
N ASP A 202 -6.77 7.34 -29.39
CA ASP A 202 -7.95 6.60 -29.82
C ASP A 202 -8.91 7.51 -30.62
N TYR A 203 -9.11 8.74 -30.17
CA TYR A 203 -9.92 9.73 -30.87
C TYR A 203 -9.39 10.04 -32.29
N MET A 204 -8.07 10.21 -32.41
CA MET A 204 -7.45 10.54 -33.72
C MET A 204 -7.35 9.32 -34.64
N THR A 205 -7.05 8.11 -34.09
CA THR A 205 -6.84 6.91 -34.91
C THR A 205 -8.14 6.40 -35.53
N ASN A 206 -9.24 6.42 -34.80
CA ASN A 206 -10.54 5.94 -35.27
C ASN A 206 -11.35 6.97 -36.06
N LYS A 207 -10.78 8.17 -36.34
CA LYS A 207 -11.47 9.29 -36.97
C LYS A 207 -12.84 9.59 -36.32
N ALA A 208 -12.94 9.34 -35.03
CA ALA A 208 -14.17 9.52 -34.24
C ALA A 208 -14.72 10.95 -34.33
N TYR A 209 -13.82 11.93 -34.52
CA TYR A 209 -14.19 13.33 -34.72
C TYR A 209 -15.01 13.57 -36.00
N TYR A 210 -14.96 12.68 -37.00
CA TYR A 210 -15.83 12.75 -38.18
C TYR A 210 -17.20 12.12 -37.97
N GLN A 211 -17.33 11.25 -36.97
CA GLN A 211 -18.56 10.52 -36.66
C GLN A 211 -19.48 11.29 -35.70
N ILE A 212 -18.97 12.33 -35.05
CA ILE A 212 -19.78 13.18 -34.20
C ILE A 212 -20.57 14.11 -35.10
N ASN A 213 -21.82 13.78 -35.32
CA ASN A 213 -22.73 14.64 -36.08
C ASN A 213 -23.06 15.85 -35.20
N PRO A 214 -22.76 17.10 -35.63
CA PRO A 214 -23.04 18.29 -34.84
C PRO A 214 -24.55 18.57 -34.61
N ASN A 215 -25.43 17.75 -35.21
CA ASN A 215 -26.89 17.89 -35.12
C ASN A 215 -27.56 16.87 -34.22
N ASP A 216 -26.82 15.99 -33.53
CA ASP A 216 -27.38 15.13 -32.48
C ASP A 216 -27.44 15.89 -31.15
N GLU A 217 -28.18 16.99 -31.11
CA GLU A 217 -28.73 17.56 -29.90
C GLU A 217 -30.04 16.86 -29.60
N ASP A 218 -30.01 15.75 -28.80
CA ASP A 218 -31.15 15.21 -28.05
C ASP A 218 -30.68 14.78 -26.63
#